data_d80418a6d8a3e740a975b4bde28f72f8
#
_entry.id   d80418a6d8a3e740a975b4bde28f72f8
#
_cell.length_a   1.000
_cell.length_b   1.000
_cell.length_c   1.000
_cell.angle_alpha   90.00
_cell.angle_beta   90.00
_cell.angle_gamma   90.00
#
_symmetry.space_group_name_H-M   'P 1'
#
loop_
_entity.id
_entity.type
_entity.pdbx_description
1 polymer ?
#
loop_
_entity_poly.entity_id
_entity_poly.type
_entity_poly.pdbx_seq_one_letter_code
_entity_poly.pdbx_strand_id
1 'polypeptide(L)'
;GCEMAGITVSKAIAKWFEGKEMALAMGLEMAIARLGVFAIFSLSPRLSTSGWFGMVDPNVVVPVGFCAALLVIGLLNYLVFCVFDTRLDHEIAKNREAGNDPAEEEFKMSDVGIIFRSKLFWIVALLCVLYYSAIFPFQRYAANMLQCTLHIDATTASDIFRWFPMGAMVLTPLLGYFLDRKGKGASMLIAGAVLMIVCHLTFALVLPVVPSMALAFTAIVVLGVSFSLVPAALWPSVPKIMDARFLGSAYSLIFWIQNIGLALFPILIG
;
A
#
# COMPACT_ATOMS: atom_id res chain seq x y z
N GLY A 1 -8.35 10.81 4.33
CA GLY A 1 -8.64 10.80 2.88
C GLY A 1 -8.03 9.59 2.18
N CYS A 2 -6.72 9.39 2.30
CA CYS A 2 -6.00 8.31 1.57
C CYS A 2 -6.54 6.91 1.91
N GLU A 3 -6.68 6.60 3.19
CA GLU A 3 -7.18 5.30 3.65
C GLU A 3 -8.64 5.05 3.22
N MET A 4 -9.48 6.08 3.26
CA MET A 4 -10.87 5.96 2.79
C MET A 4 -10.91 5.67 1.28
N ALA A 5 -10.08 6.33 0.50
CA ALA A 5 -9.97 6.06 -0.93
C ALA A 5 -9.51 4.62 -1.19
N GLY A 6 -8.48 4.13 -0.47
CA GLY A 6 -8.00 2.76 -0.58
C GLY A 6 -9.09 1.74 -0.28
N ILE A 7 -9.82 1.89 0.84
CA ILE A 7 -10.92 0.98 1.21
C ILE A 7 -12.01 0.97 0.13
N THR A 8 -12.37 2.16 -0.39
CA THR A 8 -13.41 2.29 -1.42
C THR A 8 -13.00 1.61 -2.72
N VAL A 9 -11.76 1.80 -3.16
CA VAL A 9 -11.24 1.17 -4.38
C VAL A 9 -11.15 -0.35 -4.21
N SER A 10 -10.61 -0.83 -3.09
CA SER A 10 -10.54 -2.27 -2.82
C SER A 10 -11.94 -2.91 -2.74
N LYS A 11 -12.92 -2.22 -2.15
CA LYS A 11 -14.32 -2.68 -2.13
C LYS A 11 -14.92 -2.71 -3.53
N ALA A 12 -14.67 -1.69 -4.35
CA ALA A 12 -15.11 -1.64 -5.73
C ALA A 12 -14.50 -2.79 -6.55
N ILE A 13 -13.19 -3.04 -6.40
CA ILE A 13 -12.53 -4.17 -7.07
C ILE A 13 -13.16 -5.49 -6.64
N ALA A 14 -13.39 -5.71 -5.34
CA ALA A 14 -14.02 -6.92 -4.85
C ALA A 14 -15.42 -7.14 -5.47
N LYS A 15 -16.22 -6.07 -5.58
CA LYS A 15 -17.56 -6.10 -6.19
C LYS A 15 -17.53 -6.40 -7.69
N TRP A 16 -16.63 -5.76 -8.44
CA TRP A 16 -16.57 -5.88 -9.90
C TRP A 16 -15.87 -7.16 -10.39
N PHE A 17 -14.98 -7.73 -9.57
CA PHE A 17 -14.18 -8.92 -9.88
C PHE A 17 -14.58 -10.14 -9.03
N GLU A 18 -15.77 -10.16 -8.48
CA GLU A 18 -16.28 -11.31 -7.75
C GLU A 18 -16.27 -12.58 -8.61
N GLY A 19 -15.64 -13.65 -8.08
CA GLY A 19 -15.49 -14.91 -8.79
C GLY A 19 -14.48 -14.91 -9.96
N LYS A 20 -13.73 -13.82 -10.15
CA LYS A 20 -12.70 -13.68 -11.18
C LYS A 20 -11.34 -13.38 -10.54
N GLU A 21 -10.36 -12.95 -11.32
CA GLU A 21 -8.95 -12.72 -10.96
C GLU A 21 -8.76 -11.54 -9.97
N MET A 22 -9.37 -11.65 -8.79
CA MET A 22 -9.40 -10.60 -7.76
C MET A 22 -8.00 -10.23 -7.26
N ALA A 23 -7.12 -11.21 -7.03
CA ALA A 23 -5.78 -10.94 -6.53
C ALA A 23 -4.92 -10.21 -7.58
N LEU A 24 -5.12 -10.52 -8.86
CA LEU A 24 -4.48 -9.79 -9.95
C LEU A 24 -4.98 -8.33 -10.00
N ALA A 25 -6.29 -8.11 -9.89
CA ALA A 25 -6.87 -6.76 -9.89
C ALA A 25 -6.38 -5.92 -8.71
N MET A 26 -6.38 -6.47 -7.50
CA MET A 26 -5.79 -5.83 -6.32
C MET A 26 -4.28 -5.61 -6.46
N GLY A 27 -3.56 -6.54 -7.08
CA GLY A 27 -2.14 -6.39 -7.37
C GLY A 27 -1.86 -5.25 -8.35
N LEU A 28 -2.71 -5.06 -9.37
CA LEU A 28 -2.62 -3.94 -10.30
C LEU A 28 -2.94 -2.60 -9.63
N GLU A 29 -3.95 -2.55 -8.77
CA GLU A 29 -4.23 -1.36 -7.93
C GLU A 29 -2.99 -0.93 -7.16
N MET A 30 -2.38 -1.87 -6.45
CA MET A 30 -1.17 -1.60 -5.67
C MET A 30 0.02 -1.21 -6.56
N ALA A 31 0.17 -1.80 -7.75
CA ALA A 31 1.20 -1.43 -8.69
C ALA A 31 1.05 0.02 -9.16
N ILE A 32 -0.15 0.45 -9.49
CA ILE A 32 -0.46 1.84 -9.87
C ILE A 32 -0.18 2.81 -8.71
N ALA A 33 -0.55 2.44 -7.49
CA ALA A 33 -0.22 3.24 -6.31
C ALA A 33 1.30 3.39 -6.12
N ARG A 34 2.09 2.34 -6.35
CA ARG A 34 3.57 2.40 -6.30
C ARG A 34 4.17 3.24 -7.42
N LEU A 35 3.55 3.21 -8.61
CA LEU A 35 3.94 4.10 -9.70
C LEU A 35 3.78 5.58 -9.31
N GLY A 36 2.70 5.93 -8.59
CA GLY A 36 2.49 7.26 -8.03
C GLY A 36 3.61 7.67 -7.06
N VAL A 37 4.00 6.77 -6.14
CA VAL A 37 5.10 7.01 -5.20
C VAL A 37 6.44 7.19 -5.94
N PHE A 38 6.73 6.33 -6.92
CA PHE A 38 7.92 6.47 -7.77
C PHE A 38 7.94 7.82 -8.51
N ALA A 39 6.81 8.22 -9.07
CA ALA A 39 6.67 9.49 -9.77
C ALA A 39 6.94 10.70 -8.86
N ILE A 40 6.44 10.68 -7.62
CA ILE A 40 6.68 11.75 -6.65
C ILE A 40 8.18 11.87 -6.34
N PHE A 41 8.87 10.78 -6.02
CA PHE A 41 10.30 10.81 -5.74
C PHE A 41 11.14 11.26 -6.94
N SER A 42 10.69 10.97 -8.16
CA SER A 42 11.39 11.35 -9.39
C SER A 42 11.10 12.79 -9.83
N LEU A 43 9.85 13.25 -9.67
CA LEU A 43 9.38 14.53 -10.21
C LEU A 43 9.47 15.67 -9.20
N SER A 44 9.22 15.43 -7.92
CA SER A 44 9.12 16.49 -6.91
C SER A 44 10.40 17.33 -6.79
N PRO A 45 11.63 16.77 -6.75
CA PRO A 45 12.84 17.57 -6.74
C PRO A 45 13.01 18.43 -8.00
N ARG A 46 12.68 17.85 -9.16
CA ARG A 46 12.78 18.55 -10.46
C ARG A 46 11.75 19.66 -10.60
N LEU A 47 10.54 19.45 -10.09
CA LEU A 47 9.48 20.46 -10.09
C LEU A 47 9.80 21.59 -9.11
N SER A 48 10.45 21.30 -7.99
CA SER A 48 10.83 22.33 -7.00
C SER A 48 11.91 23.30 -7.52
N THR A 49 12.69 22.88 -8.51
CA THR A 49 13.76 23.65 -9.13
C THR A 49 13.46 24.03 -10.59
N SER A 50 12.20 23.99 -10.99
CA SER A 50 11.81 24.20 -12.40
C SER A 50 11.73 25.65 -12.83
N GLY A 51 11.77 26.62 -11.90
CA GLY A 51 11.57 28.03 -12.18
C GLY A 51 10.16 28.39 -12.69
N TRP A 52 9.21 27.45 -12.66
CA TRP A 52 7.84 27.68 -13.11
C TRP A 52 7.17 28.78 -12.29
N PHE A 53 6.36 29.59 -12.94
CA PHE A 53 5.65 30.73 -12.35
C PHE A 53 6.58 31.83 -11.78
N GLY A 54 7.87 31.88 -12.15
CA GLY A 54 8.79 32.91 -11.68
C GLY A 54 9.11 32.84 -10.18
N MET A 55 8.91 31.70 -9.56
CA MET A 55 9.19 31.50 -8.13
C MET A 55 10.67 31.29 -7.90
N VAL A 56 11.14 31.71 -6.72
CA VAL A 56 12.55 31.48 -6.30
C VAL A 56 12.75 30.00 -6.01
N ASP A 57 13.76 29.39 -6.58
CA ASP A 57 14.09 27.98 -6.39
C ASP A 57 15.01 27.77 -5.16
N PRO A 58 14.89 26.66 -4.43
CA PRO A 58 13.86 25.63 -4.56
C PRO A 58 12.51 26.05 -3.92
N ASN A 59 11.39 25.67 -4.52
CA ASN A 59 10.06 25.97 -3.98
C ASN A 59 9.21 24.71 -3.84
N VAL A 60 8.26 24.74 -2.91
CA VAL A 60 7.34 23.62 -2.62
C VAL A 60 6.00 23.81 -3.34
N VAL A 61 5.70 25.01 -3.82
CA VAL A 61 4.38 25.36 -4.37
C VAL A 61 4.11 24.60 -5.68
N VAL A 62 5.12 24.51 -6.55
CA VAL A 62 4.95 23.83 -7.86
C VAL A 62 4.69 22.33 -7.70
N PRO A 63 5.47 21.53 -6.95
CA PRO A 63 5.17 20.12 -6.77
C PRO A 63 3.84 19.88 -6.03
N VAL A 64 3.49 20.69 -5.04
CA VAL A 64 2.20 20.58 -4.34
C VAL A 64 1.03 20.92 -5.26
N GLY A 65 1.15 22.00 -6.06
CA GLY A 65 0.15 22.40 -7.05
C GLY A 65 -0.07 21.31 -8.11
N PHE A 66 1.02 20.69 -8.59
CA PHE A 66 0.94 19.55 -9.50
C PHE A 66 0.19 18.36 -8.89
N CYS A 67 0.48 18.00 -7.64
CA CYS A 67 -0.24 16.94 -6.93
C CYS A 67 -1.73 17.30 -6.76
N ALA A 68 -2.05 18.56 -6.45
CA ALA A 68 -3.43 19.02 -6.34
C ALA A 68 -4.19 18.89 -7.67
N ALA A 69 -3.55 19.23 -8.79
CA ALA A 69 -4.14 19.04 -10.12
C ALA A 69 -4.42 17.56 -10.42
N LEU A 70 -3.51 16.66 -10.08
CA LEU A 70 -3.74 15.21 -10.21
C LEU A 70 -4.89 14.72 -9.33
N LEU A 71 -5.07 15.25 -8.13
CA LEU A 71 -6.20 14.92 -7.26
C LEU A 71 -7.54 15.37 -7.87
N VAL A 72 -7.59 16.54 -8.52
CA VAL A 72 -8.79 17.00 -9.21
C VAL A 72 -9.14 16.06 -10.38
N ILE A 73 -8.14 15.67 -11.18
CA ILE A 73 -8.33 14.69 -12.26
C ILE A 73 -8.84 13.35 -11.70
N GLY A 74 -8.26 12.89 -10.60
CA GLY A 74 -8.69 11.68 -9.89
C GLY A 74 -10.14 11.77 -9.41
N LEU A 75 -10.55 12.92 -8.86
CA LEU A 75 -11.93 13.16 -8.45
C LEU A 75 -12.90 13.10 -9.64
N LEU A 76 -12.56 13.72 -10.76
CA LEU A 76 -13.39 13.67 -11.96
C LEU A 76 -13.54 12.24 -12.49
N ASN A 77 -12.46 11.46 -12.53
CA ASN A 77 -12.52 10.04 -12.87
C ASN A 77 -13.39 9.24 -11.90
N TYR A 78 -13.31 9.53 -10.61
CA TYR A 78 -14.14 8.86 -9.61
C TYR A 78 -15.64 9.18 -9.79
N LEU A 79 -15.99 10.42 -10.14
CA LEU A 79 -17.38 10.78 -10.45
C LEU A 79 -17.92 10.02 -11.67
N VAL A 80 -17.09 9.83 -12.70
CA VAL A 80 -17.44 8.98 -13.85
C VAL A 80 -17.63 7.52 -13.41
N PHE A 81 -16.74 7.00 -12.58
CA PHE A 81 -16.88 5.65 -12.02
C PHE A 81 -18.19 5.48 -11.25
N CYS A 82 -18.62 6.46 -10.44
CA CYS A 82 -19.88 6.39 -9.70
C CYS A 82 -21.10 6.18 -10.60
N VAL A 83 -21.08 6.73 -11.81
CA VAL A 83 -22.18 6.51 -12.79
C VAL A 83 -22.25 5.05 -13.24
N PHE A 84 -21.08 4.42 -13.47
CA PHE A 84 -21.02 3.01 -13.84
C PHE A 84 -21.38 2.09 -12.66
N ASP A 85 -20.90 2.43 -11.47
CA ASP A 85 -21.16 1.65 -10.26
C ASP A 85 -22.65 1.65 -9.89
N THR A 86 -23.33 2.80 -10.03
CA THR A 86 -24.78 2.89 -9.83
C THR A 86 -25.55 2.03 -10.83
N ARG A 87 -25.11 1.92 -12.08
CA ARG A 87 -25.71 1.02 -13.07
C ARG A 87 -25.58 -0.44 -12.65
N LEU A 88 -24.39 -0.83 -12.20
CA LEU A 88 -24.13 -2.18 -11.69
C LEU A 88 -25.03 -2.50 -10.47
N ASP A 89 -25.19 -1.54 -9.55
CA ASP A 89 -26.07 -1.70 -8.39
C ASP A 89 -27.52 -1.95 -8.81
N HIS A 90 -28.02 -1.25 -9.83
CA HIS A 90 -29.36 -1.48 -10.38
C HIS A 90 -29.49 -2.86 -11.01
N GLU A 91 -28.47 -3.35 -11.71
CA GLU A 91 -28.48 -4.69 -12.30
C GLU A 91 -28.47 -5.78 -11.20
N ILE A 92 -27.63 -5.62 -10.18
CA ILE A 92 -27.57 -6.52 -9.02
C ILE A 92 -28.92 -6.53 -8.29
N ALA A 93 -29.51 -5.36 -8.02
CA ALA A 93 -30.81 -5.27 -7.36
C ALA A 93 -31.91 -5.98 -8.16
N LYS A 94 -31.93 -5.79 -9.48
CA LYS A 94 -32.87 -6.47 -10.38
C LYS A 94 -32.70 -7.99 -10.38
N ASN A 95 -31.47 -8.48 -10.34
CA ASN A 95 -31.18 -9.91 -10.29
C ASN A 95 -31.58 -10.52 -8.94
N ARG A 96 -31.44 -9.77 -7.84
CA ARG A 96 -31.92 -10.17 -6.50
C ARG A 96 -33.43 -10.25 -6.42
N GLU A 97 -34.15 -9.28 -6.98
CA GLU A 97 -35.62 -9.32 -7.08
C GLU A 97 -36.10 -10.51 -7.92
N ALA A 98 -35.33 -10.94 -8.91
CA ALA A 98 -35.60 -12.16 -9.68
C ALA A 98 -35.24 -13.46 -8.95
N GLY A 99 -34.73 -13.40 -7.71
CA GLY A 99 -34.39 -14.57 -6.89
C GLY A 99 -33.15 -15.33 -7.29
N ASN A 100 -32.29 -14.69 -8.11
CA ASN A 100 -31.09 -15.32 -8.64
C ASN A 100 -29.84 -15.15 -7.75
N ASP A 101 -29.86 -14.21 -6.79
CA ASP A 101 -28.75 -13.92 -5.88
C ASP A 101 -29.20 -13.88 -4.42
N PRO A 102 -28.39 -14.40 -3.47
CA PRO A 102 -28.70 -14.29 -2.05
C PRO A 102 -28.67 -12.83 -1.59
N ALA A 103 -29.62 -12.46 -0.72
CA ALA A 103 -29.66 -11.14 -0.13
C ALA A 103 -28.39 -10.90 0.71
N GLU A 104 -27.67 -9.80 0.45
CA GLU A 104 -26.64 -9.34 1.39
C GLU A 104 -27.30 -8.93 2.72
N GLU A 105 -26.90 -9.58 3.80
CA GLU A 105 -27.31 -9.13 5.13
C GLU A 105 -26.62 -7.78 5.44
N GLU A 106 -27.44 -6.79 5.87
CA GLU A 106 -26.92 -5.49 6.28
C GLU A 106 -25.98 -5.62 7.50
N PHE A 107 -24.89 -4.86 7.46
CA PHE A 107 -23.94 -4.77 8.57
C PHE A 107 -24.62 -4.27 9.85
N LYS A 108 -24.43 -4.98 10.95
CA LYS A 108 -24.89 -4.60 12.30
C LYS A 108 -23.69 -4.33 13.21
N MET A 109 -23.81 -3.35 14.10
CA MET A 109 -22.75 -3.05 15.09
C MET A 109 -22.41 -4.27 15.99
N SER A 110 -23.34 -5.20 16.18
CA SER A 110 -23.08 -6.48 16.87
C SER A 110 -22.03 -7.33 16.17
N ASP A 111 -21.87 -7.17 14.86
CA ASP A 111 -20.97 -7.96 14.02
C ASP A 111 -19.50 -7.64 14.31
N VAL A 112 -19.20 -6.42 14.77
CA VAL A 112 -17.88 -6.02 15.27
C VAL A 112 -17.40 -6.94 16.40
N GLY A 113 -18.30 -7.33 17.29
CA GLY A 113 -18.00 -8.27 18.38
C GLY A 113 -17.60 -9.66 17.88
N ILE A 114 -18.17 -10.11 16.75
CA ILE A 114 -17.83 -11.39 16.10
C ILE A 114 -16.44 -11.32 15.51
N ILE A 115 -16.10 -10.22 14.82
CA ILE A 115 -14.77 -9.98 14.23
C ILE A 115 -13.71 -10.00 15.33
N PHE A 116 -13.91 -9.28 16.43
CA PHE A 116 -12.95 -9.22 17.54
C PHE A 116 -12.77 -10.55 18.30
N ARG A 117 -13.72 -11.47 18.21
CA ARG A 117 -13.55 -12.82 18.78
C ARG A 117 -12.69 -13.73 17.91
N SER A 118 -12.45 -13.40 16.65
CA SER A 118 -11.63 -14.20 15.75
C SER A 118 -10.14 -14.05 16.09
N LYS A 119 -9.49 -15.14 16.48
CA LYS A 119 -8.04 -15.17 16.70
C LYS A 119 -7.25 -14.87 15.43
N LEU A 120 -7.75 -15.34 14.27
CA LEU A 120 -7.11 -15.11 12.97
C LEU A 120 -7.15 -13.65 12.59
N PHE A 121 -8.23 -12.93 12.89
CA PHE A 121 -8.31 -11.48 12.71
C PHE A 121 -7.19 -10.75 13.45
N TRP A 122 -6.96 -11.06 14.73
CA TRP A 122 -5.92 -10.42 15.52
C TRP A 122 -4.52 -10.73 15.02
N ILE A 123 -4.27 -11.96 14.54
CA ILE A 123 -2.97 -12.32 13.95
C ILE A 123 -2.71 -11.48 12.70
N VAL A 124 -3.70 -11.34 11.80
CA VAL A 124 -3.56 -10.54 10.59
C VAL A 124 -3.44 -9.05 10.92
N ALA A 125 -4.24 -8.53 11.84
CA ALA A 125 -4.18 -7.14 12.28
C ALA A 125 -2.82 -6.80 12.91
N LEU A 126 -2.30 -7.65 13.79
CA LEU A 126 -0.98 -7.48 14.39
C LEU A 126 0.14 -7.53 13.35
N LEU A 127 0.10 -8.51 12.44
CA LEU A 127 1.07 -8.61 11.35
C LEU A 127 1.04 -7.33 10.49
N CYS A 128 -0.14 -6.82 10.19
CA CYS A 128 -0.34 -5.58 9.44
C CYS A 128 0.31 -4.39 10.18
N VAL A 129 0.00 -4.20 11.46
CA VAL A 129 0.58 -3.12 12.28
C VAL A 129 2.10 -3.19 12.30
N LEU A 130 2.67 -4.34 12.66
CA LEU A 130 4.12 -4.50 12.79
C LEU A 130 4.83 -4.26 11.46
N TYR A 131 4.28 -4.82 10.39
CA TYR A 131 4.84 -4.69 9.05
C TYR A 131 4.84 -3.24 8.56
N TYR A 132 3.69 -2.59 8.56
CA TYR A 132 3.56 -1.23 8.04
C TYR A 132 4.25 -0.20 8.94
N SER A 133 4.31 -0.43 10.25
CA SER A 133 5.05 0.42 11.18
C SER A 133 6.57 0.31 11.01
N ALA A 134 7.09 -0.77 10.48
CA ALA A 134 8.51 -0.87 10.11
C ALA A 134 8.81 -0.11 8.79
N ILE A 135 7.91 -0.18 7.83
CA ILE A 135 8.14 0.35 6.47
C ILE A 135 7.88 1.85 6.34
N PHE A 136 6.72 2.35 6.80
CA PHE A 136 6.35 3.74 6.53
C PHE A 136 7.23 4.78 7.24
N PRO A 137 7.61 4.63 8.52
CA PRO A 137 8.59 5.50 9.13
C PRO A 137 9.95 5.42 8.43
N PHE A 138 10.40 4.22 8.05
CA PHE A 138 11.62 4.06 7.27
C PHE A 138 11.56 4.85 5.96
N GLN A 139 10.48 4.72 5.17
CA GLN A 139 10.31 5.50 3.92
C GLN A 139 10.43 7.00 4.14
N ARG A 140 9.88 7.51 5.25
CA ARG A 140 9.90 8.94 5.57
C ARG A 140 11.32 9.45 5.83
N TYR A 141 12.16 8.66 6.46
CA TYR A 141 13.50 9.06 6.87
C TYR A 141 14.62 8.49 5.98
N ALA A 142 14.32 7.58 5.07
CA ALA A 142 15.31 6.82 4.30
C ALA A 142 16.25 7.73 3.48
N ALA A 143 15.73 8.73 2.77
CA ALA A 143 16.57 9.64 2.00
C ALA A 143 17.53 10.42 2.91
N ASN A 144 17.05 10.93 4.05
CA ASN A 144 17.89 11.64 5.01
C ASN A 144 18.92 10.70 5.66
N MET A 145 18.52 9.49 6.00
CA MET A 145 19.45 8.48 6.53
C MET A 145 20.59 8.19 5.53
N LEU A 146 20.25 8.00 4.24
CA LEU A 146 21.27 7.77 3.21
C LEU A 146 22.21 8.97 3.05
N GLN A 147 21.69 10.21 3.08
CA GLN A 147 22.51 11.41 3.04
C GLN A 147 23.52 11.45 4.20
N CYS A 148 23.03 11.25 5.43
CA CYS A 148 23.87 11.29 6.64
C CYS A 148 24.90 10.16 6.67
N THR A 149 24.51 8.92 6.27
CA THR A 149 25.37 7.75 6.38
C THR A 149 26.39 7.65 5.25
N LEU A 150 26.00 8.04 4.02
CA LEU A 150 26.88 7.94 2.85
C LEU A 150 27.55 9.28 2.48
N HIS A 151 27.19 10.36 3.17
CA HIS A 151 27.66 11.73 2.87
C HIS A 151 27.40 12.16 1.43
N ILE A 152 26.21 11.84 0.90
CA ILE A 152 25.75 12.16 -0.45
C ILE A 152 24.70 13.28 -0.43
N ASP A 153 24.48 13.92 -1.58
CA ASP A 153 23.46 14.95 -1.74
C ASP A 153 22.03 14.37 -1.72
N ALA A 154 21.05 15.23 -1.46
CA ALA A 154 19.63 14.86 -1.35
C ALA A 154 19.08 14.25 -2.64
N THR A 155 19.56 14.71 -3.80
CA THR A 155 19.09 14.21 -5.09
C THR A 155 19.55 12.78 -5.31
N THR A 156 20.84 12.49 -5.07
CA THR A 156 21.41 11.15 -5.17
C THR A 156 20.76 10.19 -4.17
N ALA A 157 20.51 10.61 -2.94
CA ALA A 157 19.82 9.80 -1.94
C ALA A 157 18.39 9.45 -2.39
N SER A 158 17.65 10.42 -2.94
CA SER A 158 16.31 10.20 -3.48
C SER A 158 16.32 9.29 -4.71
N ASP A 159 17.32 9.44 -5.58
CA ASP A 159 17.51 8.60 -6.76
C ASP A 159 17.82 7.14 -6.41
N ILE A 160 18.52 6.88 -5.32
CA ILE A 160 18.70 5.52 -4.79
C ILE A 160 17.38 5.01 -4.23
N PHE A 161 16.68 5.80 -3.44
CA PHE A 161 15.47 5.35 -2.75
C PHE A 161 14.28 5.11 -3.68
N ARG A 162 14.17 5.80 -4.82
CA ARG A 162 13.08 5.58 -5.78
C ARG A 162 12.97 4.14 -6.32
N TRP A 163 14.05 3.36 -6.24
CA TRP A 163 14.03 1.96 -6.67
C TRP A 163 13.23 1.04 -5.74
N PHE A 164 13.02 1.46 -4.49
CA PHE A 164 12.17 0.75 -3.55
C PHE A 164 10.71 0.57 -4.07
N PRO A 165 9.96 1.64 -4.41
CA PRO A 165 8.62 1.49 -4.96
C PRO A 165 8.59 0.87 -6.35
N MET A 166 9.63 1.04 -7.16
CA MET A 166 9.70 0.47 -8.51
C MET A 166 9.75 -1.06 -8.48
N GLY A 167 10.55 -1.65 -7.60
CA GLY A 167 10.57 -3.10 -7.39
C GLY A 167 9.19 -3.63 -6.98
N ALA A 168 8.54 -2.95 -6.05
CA ALA A 168 7.21 -3.31 -5.59
C ALA A 168 6.14 -3.21 -6.69
N MET A 169 6.23 -2.21 -7.56
CA MET A 169 5.29 -2.01 -8.67
C MET A 169 5.25 -3.23 -9.62
N VAL A 170 6.43 -3.76 -9.98
CA VAL A 170 6.51 -4.88 -10.93
C VAL A 170 6.23 -6.21 -10.24
N LEU A 171 6.76 -6.41 -9.04
CA LEU A 171 6.70 -7.71 -8.37
C LEU A 171 5.34 -8.00 -7.74
N THR A 172 4.61 -7.00 -7.24
CA THR A 172 3.34 -7.25 -6.53
C THR A 172 2.29 -7.95 -7.41
N PRO A 173 2.02 -7.54 -8.66
CA PRO A 173 1.09 -8.26 -9.53
C PRO A 173 1.56 -9.68 -9.86
N LEU A 174 2.87 -9.87 -10.11
CA LEU A 174 3.44 -11.18 -10.41
C LEU A 174 3.31 -12.14 -9.22
N LEU A 175 3.53 -11.64 -8.01
CA LEU A 175 3.41 -12.41 -6.78
C LEU A 175 1.94 -12.71 -6.45
N GLY A 176 1.02 -11.79 -6.73
CA GLY A 176 -0.43 -12.02 -6.64
C GLY A 176 -0.86 -13.18 -7.56
N TYR A 177 -0.46 -13.14 -8.82
CA TYR A 177 -0.72 -14.21 -9.77
C TYR A 177 -0.11 -15.56 -9.33
N PHE A 178 1.12 -15.54 -8.80
CA PHE A 178 1.75 -16.74 -8.25
C PHE A 178 0.98 -17.30 -7.05
N LEU A 179 0.49 -16.43 -6.17
CA LEU A 179 -0.29 -16.80 -5.01
C LEU A 179 -1.62 -17.47 -5.41
N ASP A 180 -2.31 -16.92 -6.40
CA ASP A 180 -3.57 -17.51 -6.89
C ASP A 180 -3.38 -18.92 -7.43
N ARG A 181 -2.23 -19.17 -8.10
CA ARG A 181 -1.92 -20.50 -8.65
C ARG A 181 -1.40 -21.51 -7.63
N LYS A 182 -0.55 -21.10 -6.70
CA LYS A 182 0.18 -22.01 -5.79
C LYS A 182 -0.27 -21.96 -4.34
N GLY A 183 -1.00 -20.94 -3.92
CA GLY A 183 -1.62 -20.84 -2.60
C GLY A 183 -0.66 -20.73 -1.40
N LYS A 184 0.64 -20.47 -1.61
CA LYS A 184 1.66 -20.45 -0.54
C LYS A 184 1.79 -19.10 0.18
N GLY A 185 0.67 -18.48 0.58
CA GLY A 185 0.64 -17.16 1.20
C GLY A 185 1.46 -17.05 2.48
N ALA A 186 1.36 -18.01 3.39
CA ALA A 186 2.12 -18.01 4.63
C ALA A 186 3.65 -18.04 4.38
N SER A 187 4.12 -18.82 3.41
CA SER A 187 5.54 -18.84 3.05
C SER A 187 6.02 -17.51 2.48
N MET A 188 5.18 -16.82 1.70
CA MET A 188 5.46 -15.49 1.17
C MET A 188 5.54 -14.44 2.28
N LEU A 189 4.64 -14.49 3.26
CA LEU A 189 4.65 -13.61 4.44
C LEU A 189 5.93 -13.79 5.25
N ILE A 190 6.32 -15.03 5.53
CA ILE A 190 7.56 -15.35 6.27
C ILE A 190 8.78 -14.86 5.49
N ALA A 191 8.88 -15.18 4.20
CA ALA A 191 10.00 -14.74 3.37
C ALA A 191 10.11 -13.21 3.32
N GLY A 192 8.99 -12.50 3.14
CA GLY A 192 8.96 -11.04 3.17
C GLY A 192 9.40 -10.47 4.51
N ALA A 193 8.93 -11.04 5.63
CA ALA A 193 9.33 -10.59 6.98
C ALA A 193 10.83 -10.80 7.22
N VAL A 194 11.38 -11.95 6.86
CA VAL A 194 12.82 -12.24 7.00
C VAL A 194 13.66 -11.28 6.17
N LEU A 195 13.30 -11.06 4.91
CA LEU A 195 14.01 -10.10 4.05
C LEU A 195 13.96 -8.68 4.63
N MET A 196 12.81 -8.26 5.18
CA MET A 196 12.68 -6.96 5.83
C MET A 196 13.61 -6.82 7.03
N ILE A 197 13.66 -7.83 7.92
CA ILE A 197 14.54 -7.83 9.08
C ILE A 197 16.00 -7.71 8.63
N VAL A 198 16.42 -8.52 7.64
CA VAL A 198 17.79 -8.45 7.09
C VAL A 198 18.12 -7.08 6.55
N CYS A 199 17.22 -6.46 5.78
CA CYS A 199 17.43 -5.11 5.23
C CYS A 199 17.55 -4.07 6.35
N HIS A 200 16.66 -4.05 7.34
CA HIS A 200 16.72 -3.09 8.44
C HIS A 200 17.99 -3.27 9.29
N LEU A 201 18.40 -4.51 9.56
CA LEU A 201 19.68 -4.78 10.23
C LEU A 201 20.88 -4.33 9.40
N THR A 202 20.82 -4.48 8.08
CA THR A 202 21.87 -3.97 7.18
C THR A 202 21.96 -2.44 7.27
N PHE A 203 20.83 -1.71 7.24
CA PHE A 203 20.84 -0.25 7.40
C PHE A 203 21.29 0.20 8.78
N ALA A 204 20.92 -0.52 9.84
CA ALA A 204 21.21 -0.12 11.20
C ALA A 204 22.64 -0.47 11.64
N LEU A 205 23.18 -1.62 11.23
CA LEU A 205 24.42 -2.16 11.77
C LEU A 205 25.57 -2.20 10.76
N VAL A 206 25.28 -2.52 9.49
CA VAL A 206 26.32 -2.76 8.50
C VAL A 206 26.66 -1.47 7.75
N LEU A 207 25.66 -0.74 7.27
CA LEU A 207 25.87 0.45 6.46
C LEU A 207 26.65 1.58 7.18
N PRO A 208 26.43 1.84 8.47
CA PRO A 208 27.23 2.84 9.20
C PRO A 208 28.72 2.46 9.36
N VAL A 209 29.03 1.16 9.38
CA VAL A 209 30.40 0.66 9.52
C VAL A 209 31.08 0.54 8.17
N VAL A 210 30.36 0.15 7.14
CA VAL A 210 30.84 0.00 5.76
C VAL A 210 29.97 0.85 4.84
N PRO A 211 30.22 2.19 4.77
CA PRO A 211 29.44 3.08 3.92
C PRO A 211 29.68 2.76 2.45
N SER A 212 28.72 2.11 1.81
CA SER A 212 28.81 1.70 0.40
C SER A 212 27.49 1.97 -0.32
N MET A 213 27.57 2.73 -1.42
CA MET A 213 26.39 2.99 -2.27
C MET A 213 25.83 1.71 -2.85
N ALA A 214 26.68 0.75 -3.25
CA ALA A 214 26.25 -0.53 -3.79
C ALA A 214 25.49 -1.35 -2.75
N LEU A 215 25.96 -1.36 -1.49
CA LEU A 215 25.28 -2.02 -0.39
C LEU A 215 23.92 -1.39 -0.10
N ALA A 216 23.87 -0.05 -0.03
CA ALA A 216 22.63 0.69 0.20
C ALA A 216 21.61 0.45 -0.92
N PHE A 217 22.04 0.53 -2.18
CA PHE A 217 21.19 0.25 -3.33
C PHE A 217 20.65 -1.19 -3.32
N THR A 218 21.51 -2.18 -3.07
CA THR A 218 21.10 -3.60 -2.98
C THR A 218 20.09 -3.80 -1.86
N ALA A 219 20.34 -3.23 -0.68
CA ALA A 219 19.42 -3.33 0.47
C ALA A 219 18.05 -2.67 0.16
N ILE A 220 18.03 -1.52 -0.53
CA ILE A 220 16.79 -0.85 -0.97
C ILE A 220 16.01 -1.73 -1.96
N VAL A 221 16.67 -2.33 -2.95
CA VAL A 221 16.02 -3.23 -3.93
C VAL A 221 15.45 -4.46 -3.23
N VAL A 222 16.22 -5.10 -2.34
CA VAL A 222 15.77 -6.27 -1.57
C VAL A 222 14.61 -5.90 -0.63
N LEU A 223 14.65 -4.70 -0.04
CA LEU A 223 13.53 -4.19 0.75
C LEU A 223 12.26 -4.01 -0.11
N GLY A 224 12.40 -3.55 -1.37
CA GLY A 224 11.32 -3.47 -2.33
C GLY A 224 10.71 -4.83 -2.66
N VAL A 225 11.53 -5.87 -2.80
CA VAL A 225 11.07 -7.26 -2.95
C VAL A 225 10.28 -7.71 -1.71
N SER A 226 10.82 -7.49 -0.51
CA SER A 226 10.13 -7.77 0.76
C SER A 226 8.77 -7.08 0.81
N PHE A 227 8.75 -5.79 0.42
CA PHE A 227 7.54 -4.97 0.42
C PHE A 227 6.49 -5.42 -0.60
N SER A 228 6.87 -6.19 -1.60
CA SER A 228 5.93 -6.80 -2.55
C SER A 228 5.33 -8.10 -2.03
N LEU A 229 6.15 -8.92 -1.35
CA LEU A 229 5.75 -10.25 -0.88
C LEU A 229 4.63 -10.19 0.17
N VAL A 230 4.74 -9.28 1.13
CA VAL A 230 3.79 -9.25 2.25
C VAL A 230 2.40 -8.74 1.84
N PRO A 231 2.22 -7.58 1.20
CA PRO A 231 0.90 -7.13 0.79
C PRO A 231 0.23 -8.07 -0.21
N ALA A 232 1.00 -8.66 -1.14
CA ALA A 232 0.48 -9.62 -2.11
C ALA A 232 -0.15 -10.87 -1.45
N ALA A 233 0.31 -11.24 -0.25
CA ALA A 233 -0.24 -12.38 0.49
C ALA A 233 -1.20 -11.96 1.62
N LEU A 234 -0.95 -10.82 2.29
CA LEU A 234 -1.71 -10.34 3.44
C LEU A 234 -3.15 -10.01 3.06
N TRP A 235 -3.32 -9.10 2.10
CA TRP A 235 -4.64 -8.58 1.75
C TRP A 235 -5.58 -9.64 1.17
N PRO A 236 -5.15 -10.54 0.26
CA PRO A 236 -5.98 -11.65 -0.20
C PRO A 236 -6.23 -12.73 0.85
N SER A 237 -5.54 -12.71 2.00
CA SER A 237 -5.81 -13.65 3.09
C SER A 237 -7.03 -13.26 3.92
N VAL A 238 -7.38 -11.98 3.99
CA VAL A 238 -8.52 -11.50 4.78
C VAL A 238 -9.85 -12.12 4.35
N PRO A 239 -10.20 -12.18 3.04
CA PRO A 239 -11.41 -12.85 2.59
C PRO A 239 -11.45 -14.36 2.86
N LYS A 240 -10.28 -14.97 3.08
CA LYS A 240 -10.20 -16.42 3.39
C LYS A 240 -10.44 -16.75 4.86
N ILE A 241 -10.39 -15.76 5.73
CA ILE A 241 -10.53 -15.93 7.19
C ILE A 241 -11.79 -15.27 7.75
N MET A 242 -12.47 -14.46 6.95
CA MET A 242 -13.68 -13.74 7.32
C MET A 242 -14.77 -14.00 6.30
N ASP A 243 -16.02 -14.14 6.80
CA ASP A 243 -17.19 -14.21 5.93
C ASP A 243 -17.35 -12.94 5.10
N ALA A 244 -17.85 -13.07 3.87
CA ALA A 244 -18.04 -11.96 2.94
C ALA A 244 -18.84 -10.80 3.57
N ARG A 245 -19.83 -11.13 4.41
CA ARG A 245 -20.64 -10.18 5.17
C ARG A 245 -19.84 -9.22 6.04
N PHE A 246 -18.75 -9.69 6.65
CA PHE A 246 -17.91 -8.89 7.57
C PHE A 246 -16.69 -8.26 6.92
N LEU A 247 -16.46 -8.54 5.65
CA LEU A 247 -15.20 -8.22 4.97
C LEU A 247 -14.86 -6.73 4.99
N GLY A 248 -15.84 -5.87 4.66
CA GLY A 248 -15.65 -4.41 4.68
C GLY A 248 -15.31 -3.88 6.07
N SER A 249 -15.96 -4.40 7.10
CA SER A 249 -15.72 -4.03 8.49
C SER A 249 -14.38 -4.57 8.99
N ALA A 250 -14.02 -5.79 8.61
CA ALA A 250 -12.73 -6.38 8.95
C ALA A 250 -11.57 -5.55 8.35
N TYR A 251 -11.65 -5.18 7.08
CA TYR A 251 -10.66 -4.29 6.47
C TYR A 251 -10.59 -2.94 7.16
N SER A 252 -11.73 -2.31 7.45
CA SER A 252 -11.77 -1.01 8.14
C SER A 252 -11.14 -1.07 9.52
N LEU A 253 -11.39 -2.13 10.29
CA LEU A 253 -10.80 -2.34 11.60
C LEU A 253 -9.28 -2.61 11.51
N ILE A 254 -8.82 -3.41 10.54
CA ILE A 254 -7.39 -3.65 10.31
C ILE A 254 -6.69 -2.34 10.00
N PHE A 255 -7.24 -1.51 9.09
CA PHE A 255 -6.68 -0.20 8.77
C PHE A 255 -6.70 0.74 9.96
N TRP A 256 -7.76 0.73 10.79
CA TRP A 256 -7.82 1.55 12.00
C TRP A 256 -6.72 1.18 12.98
N ILE A 257 -6.55 -0.13 13.27
CA ILE A 257 -5.50 -0.65 14.14
C ILE A 257 -4.11 -0.33 13.56
N GLN A 258 -3.91 -0.50 12.25
CA GLN A 258 -2.69 -0.12 11.54
C GLN A 258 -2.34 1.34 11.74
N ASN A 259 -3.31 2.24 11.61
CA ASN A 259 -3.07 3.68 11.77
C ASN A 259 -2.68 4.08 13.20
N ILE A 260 -3.13 3.36 14.21
CA ILE A 260 -2.62 3.53 15.59
C ILE A 260 -1.12 3.26 15.63
N GLY A 261 -0.66 2.15 15.04
CA GLY A 261 0.77 1.84 14.93
C GLY A 261 1.53 2.94 14.17
N LEU A 262 1.03 3.35 13.01
CA LEU A 262 1.65 4.39 12.19
C LEU A 262 1.74 5.76 12.89
N ALA A 263 0.85 6.05 13.84
CA ALA A 263 0.92 7.25 14.67
C ALA A 263 1.94 7.12 15.81
N LEU A 264 1.98 5.96 16.46
CA LEU A 264 2.83 5.74 17.63
C LEU A 264 4.32 5.56 17.29
N PHE A 265 4.63 4.80 16.24
CA PHE A 265 6.03 4.50 15.90
C PHE A 265 6.88 5.73 15.56
N PRO A 266 6.43 6.70 14.74
CA PRO A 266 7.20 7.92 14.52
C PRO A 266 7.46 8.74 15.80
N ILE A 267 6.52 8.73 16.76
CA ILE A 267 6.68 9.41 18.06
C ILE A 267 7.75 8.72 18.90
N LEU A 268 7.85 7.39 18.81
CA LEU A 268 8.85 6.61 19.55
C LEU A 268 10.26 6.72 18.96
N ILE A 269 10.35 7.01 17.66
CA ILE A 269 11.64 7.14 16.95
C ILE A 269 12.21 8.57 17.10
N GLY A 270 11.39 9.56 17.36
CA GLY A 270 11.81 10.93 17.64
C GLY A 270 11.45 11.92 16.63
#